data_98b501d584a9b611382086607e40f4ce
#
_entry.id   98b501d584a9b611382086607e40f4ce
#
_cell.length_a   1.000
_cell.length_b   1.000
_cell.length_c   1.000
_cell.angle_alpha   90.00
_cell.angle_beta   90.00
_cell.angle_gamma   90.00
#
_symmetry.space_group_name_H-M   'P 1'
#
loop_
_entity.id
_entity.type
_entity.pdbx_description
1 polymer ?
#
loop_
_entity_poly.entity_id
_entity_poly.type
_entity_poly.pdbx_seq_one_letter_code
_entity_poly.pdbx_strand_id
1 'polypeptide(L)' 'MGKSLDKQFGRFLRQQRGQESYAVFAKRLGISASTLFRLENSDQSVTLGKLEDILKRLKARMRDVFPE' A
#
# COMPACT_ATOMS: atom_id res chain seq x y z
N MET A 1 -0.06 -15.81 8.71
CA MET A 1 1.12 -15.30 7.99
C MET A 1 0.77 -14.16 7.06
N GLY A 2 -0.21 -14.37 6.13
CA GLY A 2 -0.60 -13.31 5.21
C GLY A 2 -1.05 -12.03 5.90
N LYS A 3 -1.76 -12.15 7.02
CA LYS A 3 -2.25 -10.97 7.74
C LYS A 3 -1.13 -10.10 8.28
N SER A 4 -0.01 -10.71 8.67
CA SER A 4 1.13 -9.95 9.18
C SER A 4 1.74 -9.09 8.07
N LEU A 5 1.90 -9.66 6.87
CA LEU A 5 2.42 -8.92 5.72
C LEU A 5 1.43 -7.86 5.26
N ASP A 6 0.13 -8.19 5.28
CA ASP A 6 -0.90 -7.24 4.92
C ASP A 6 -0.88 -6.04 5.87
N LYS A 7 -0.68 -6.29 7.17
CA LYS A 7 -0.60 -5.20 8.15
C LYS A 7 0.62 -4.32 7.92
N GLN A 8 1.75 -4.94 7.60
CA GLN A 8 2.97 -4.18 7.33
C GLN A 8 2.79 -3.30 6.10
N PHE A 9 2.20 -3.85 5.05
CA PHE A 9 1.97 -3.10 3.83
C PHE A 9 0.96 -1.98 4.07
N GLY A 10 -0.11 -2.28 4.79
CA GLY A 10 -1.12 -1.25 5.12
C GLY A 10 -0.53 -0.11 5.91
N ARG A 11 0.31 -0.42 6.88
CA ARG A 11 0.99 0.59 7.69
C ARG A 11 1.91 1.46 6.83
N PHE A 12 2.65 0.80 5.93
CA PHE A 12 3.54 1.50 5.01
C PHE A 12 2.75 2.47 4.14
N LEU A 13 1.64 2.03 3.56
CA LEU A 13 0.82 2.90 2.72
C LEU A 13 0.28 4.08 3.51
N ARG A 14 -0.16 3.85 4.74
CA ARG A 14 -0.67 4.93 5.58
C ARG A 14 0.40 5.97 5.85
N GLN A 15 1.62 5.53 6.10
CA GLN A 15 2.75 6.44 6.31
C GLN A 15 3.06 7.23 5.05
N GLN A 16 3.03 6.56 3.90
CA GLN A 16 3.30 7.22 2.62
C GLN A 16 2.21 8.22 2.28
N ARG A 17 0.96 7.90 2.62
CA ARG A 17 -0.15 8.81 2.36
C ARG A 17 -0.05 10.07 3.21
N GLY A 18 0.36 9.92 4.44
CA GLY A 18 0.44 11.06 5.35
C GLY A 18 -0.89 11.75 5.47
N GLN A 19 -0.94 13.04 5.11
CA GLN A 19 -2.15 13.83 5.22
C GLN A 19 -2.92 13.96 3.90
N GLU A 20 -2.46 13.29 2.85
CA GLU A 20 -3.20 13.29 1.59
C GLU A 20 -4.52 12.56 1.75
N SER A 21 -5.51 12.97 0.94
CA SER A 21 -6.79 12.26 0.93
C SER A 21 -6.59 10.89 0.30
N TYR A 22 -7.52 9.95 0.59
CA TYR A 22 -7.50 8.65 -0.05
C TYR A 22 -7.60 8.78 -1.57
N ALA A 23 -8.47 9.69 -2.04
CA ALA A 23 -8.68 9.86 -3.48
C ALA A 23 -7.40 10.30 -4.18
N VAL A 24 -6.69 11.27 -3.62
CA VAL A 24 -5.47 11.78 -4.23
C VAL A 24 -4.37 10.72 -4.23
N PHE A 25 -4.14 10.11 -3.08
CA PHE A 25 -3.08 9.11 -2.97
C PHE A 25 -3.37 7.88 -3.82
N ALA A 26 -4.63 7.40 -3.81
CA ALA A 26 -5.03 6.25 -4.61
C ALA A 26 -4.79 6.51 -6.09
N LYS A 27 -5.10 7.71 -6.55
CA LYS A 27 -4.86 8.08 -7.95
C LYS A 27 -3.39 7.98 -8.30
N ARG A 28 -2.52 8.43 -7.40
CA ARG A 28 -1.07 8.31 -7.60
C ARG A 28 -0.63 6.86 -7.70
N LEU A 29 -1.29 5.98 -6.98
CA LEU A 29 -0.95 4.55 -6.98
C LEU A 29 -1.64 3.76 -8.10
N GLY A 30 -2.56 4.40 -8.83
CA GLY A 30 -3.28 3.72 -9.90
C GLY A 30 -4.33 2.74 -9.38
N ILE A 31 -4.89 2.99 -8.21
CA ILE A 31 -5.93 2.15 -7.61
C ILE A 31 -7.09 3.04 -7.19
N SER A 32 -8.22 2.41 -6.85
CA SER A 32 -9.37 3.17 -6.35
C SER A 32 -9.17 3.53 -4.88
N ALA A 33 -9.89 4.57 -4.44
CA ALA A 33 -9.84 4.98 -3.03
C ALA A 33 -10.35 3.86 -2.13
N SER A 34 -11.37 3.11 -2.56
CA SER A 34 -11.86 1.96 -1.80
C SER A 34 -10.79 0.91 -1.62
N THR A 35 -10.05 0.61 -2.68
CA THR A 35 -8.98 -0.37 -2.62
C THR A 35 -7.90 0.09 -1.65
N LEU A 36 -7.51 1.37 -1.73
CA LEU A 36 -6.50 1.92 -0.83
C LEU A 36 -6.96 1.80 0.63
N PHE A 37 -8.22 2.14 0.91
CA PHE A 37 -8.75 2.04 2.25
C PHE A 37 -8.65 0.61 2.79
N ARG A 38 -9.04 -0.36 1.96
CA ARG A 38 -8.98 -1.76 2.36
C ARG A 38 -7.55 -2.24 2.59
N LEU A 39 -6.62 -1.80 1.74
CA LEU A 39 -5.22 -2.18 1.91
C LEU A 39 -4.64 -1.58 3.19
N GLU A 40 -4.96 -0.32 3.50
CA GLU A 40 -4.47 0.31 4.72
C GLU A 40 -5.03 -0.34 5.97
N ASN A 41 -6.24 -0.88 5.88
CA ASN A 41 -6.88 -1.53 7.03
C ASN A 41 -6.71 -3.05 7.04
N SER A 42 -5.88 -3.56 6.15
CA SER A 42 -5.59 -5.00 6.07
C SER A 42 -6.82 -5.86 5.78
N ASP A 43 -7.82 -5.28 5.13
CA ASP A 43 -9.03 -6.00 4.77
C ASP A 43 -8.91 -6.71 3.43
N GLN A 44 -7.80 -6.52 2.74
CA GLN A 44 -7.58 -7.05 1.41
C GLN A 44 -6.09 -7.25 1.21
N SER A 45 -5.73 -8.35 0.56
CA SER A 45 -4.35 -8.59 0.18
C SER A 45 -4.10 -8.03 -1.21
N VAL A 46 -2.86 -7.74 -1.51
CA VAL A 46 -2.44 -7.25 -2.82
C VAL A 46 -1.71 -8.38 -3.54
N THR A 47 -1.89 -8.46 -4.86
CA THR A 47 -1.11 -9.42 -5.65
C THR A 47 0.33 -8.94 -5.72
N LEU A 48 1.24 -9.85 -6.00
CA LEU A 48 2.66 -9.49 -6.13
C LEU A 48 2.89 -8.50 -7.26
N GLY A 49 2.19 -8.69 -8.38
CA GLY A 49 2.31 -7.76 -9.50
C GLY A 49 1.82 -6.37 -9.16
N LYS A 50 0.71 -6.29 -8.44
CA LYS A 50 0.18 -4.99 -8.02
C LYS A 50 1.08 -4.33 -6.99
N LEU A 51 1.63 -5.13 -6.08
CA LEU A 51 2.59 -4.63 -5.10
C LEU A 51 3.79 -4.01 -5.79
N GLU A 52 4.33 -4.71 -6.79
CA GLU A 52 5.46 -4.20 -7.55
C GLU A 52 5.13 -2.87 -8.23
N ASP A 53 3.95 -2.80 -8.85
CA ASP A 53 3.52 -1.58 -9.53
C ASP A 53 3.41 -0.41 -8.56
N ILE A 54 2.80 -0.65 -7.39
CA ILE A 54 2.65 0.39 -6.38
C ILE A 54 4.01 0.88 -5.90
N LEU A 55 4.93 -0.05 -5.64
CA LEU A 55 6.26 0.32 -5.17
C LEU A 55 7.01 1.14 -6.21
N LYS A 56 6.87 0.80 -7.48
CA LYS A 56 7.48 1.59 -8.55
C LYS A 56 6.94 3.02 -8.57
N ARG A 57 5.64 3.17 -8.40
CA ARG A 57 5.02 4.49 -8.38
C ARG A 57 5.47 5.34 -7.20
N LEU A 58 5.74 4.70 -6.07
CA LEU A 58 6.23 5.36 -4.87
C LEU A 58 7.74 5.49 -4.84
N LYS A 59 8.43 4.90 -5.82
CA LYS A 59 9.89 4.84 -5.85
C LYS A 59 10.44 4.19 -4.58
N ALA A 60 9.73 3.17 -4.11
CA ALA A 60 10.07 2.44 -2.90
C ALA A 60 10.53 1.03 -3.23
N ARG A 61 11.16 0.38 -2.28
CA ARG A 61 11.65 -0.98 -2.44
C ARG A 61 10.94 -1.90 -1.44
N MET A 62 11.01 -3.20 -1.71
CA MET A 62 10.42 -4.17 -0.79
C MET A 62 10.97 -4.02 0.62
N ARG A 63 12.25 -3.70 0.77
CA ARG A 63 12.85 -3.51 2.09
C ARG A 63 12.25 -2.34 2.85
N ASP A 64 11.69 -1.38 2.14
CA ASP A 64 11.05 -0.23 2.79
C ASP A 64 9.73 -0.62 3.41
N VAL A 65 9.07 -1.63 2.84
CA VAL A 65 7.78 -2.13 3.32
C VAL A 65 7.99 -3.21 4.37
N PHE A 66 8.89 -4.14 4.08
CA PHE A 66 9.15 -5.31 4.91
C PHE A 66 10.60 -5.32 5.37
N PRO A 67 10.97 -4.42 6.28
CA PRO A 67 12.34 -4.38 6.79
C PRO A 67 12.59 -5.61 7.65
N GLU A 68 13.81 -6.06 7.63
CA GLU A 68 14.20 -7.20 8.45
C GLU A 68 14.60 -6.79 9.83
#